data_01aca6d19115f4d2736411f50709f1b0
#
_entry.id   01aca6d19115f4d2736411f50709f1b0
#
_cell.length_a   1.000
_cell.length_b   1.000
_cell.length_c   1.000
_cell.angle_alpha   90.00
_cell.angle_beta   90.00
_cell.angle_gamma   90.00
#
_symmetry.space_group_name_H-M   'P 1'
#
loop_
_entity.id
_entity.type
_entity.pdbx_description
1 polymer ?
#
loop_
_entity_poly.entity_id
_entity_poly.type
_entity_poly.pdbx_seq_one_letter_code
_entity_poly.pdbx_strand_id
1 'polypeptide(L)'
;MLLLDTSFLIEFEDELVNRKSGPARAVLTAHRRQAAAISIITLGEFAEGFTDPKALVEFLAPFRVVQLSRAIAWRTAALQGSLSRRLGENDAWIAATALSYGATLVAREKAFERVPRLDYLAF
;
A
#
# COMPACT_ATOMS: atom_id res chain seq x y z
N MET A 1 7.46 -3.93 8.98
CA MET A 1 7.21 -4.01 7.53
C MET A 1 6.39 -2.81 7.10
N LEU A 2 6.76 -2.23 5.98
CA LEU A 2 5.93 -1.21 5.33
C LEU A 2 4.98 -1.89 4.36
N LEU A 3 3.74 -1.43 4.31
CA LEU A 3 2.80 -1.77 3.25
C LEU A 3 2.55 -0.50 2.44
N LEU A 4 2.94 -0.54 1.18
CA LEU A 4 2.91 0.61 0.29
C LEU A 4 1.63 0.56 -0.54
N ASP A 5 0.90 1.65 -0.62
CA ASP A 5 -0.31 1.68 -1.43
C ASP A 5 -0.03 2.18 -2.86
N THR A 6 -1.07 2.25 -3.66
CA THR A 6 -0.95 2.64 -5.07
C THR A 6 -0.41 4.06 -5.23
N SER A 7 -0.84 4.99 -4.38
CA SER A 7 -0.36 6.38 -4.45
C SER A 7 1.14 6.48 -4.21
N PHE A 8 1.68 5.63 -3.32
CA PHE A 8 3.11 5.57 -3.10
C PHE A 8 3.85 5.07 -4.34
N LEU A 9 3.37 3.99 -4.96
CA LEU A 9 4.03 3.42 -6.14
C LEU A 9 4.03 4.39 -7.31
N ILE A 10 2.95 5.13 -7.50
CA ILE A 10 2.86 6.15 -8.56
C ILE A 10 3.92 7.24 -8.34
N GLU A 11 4.03 7.74 -7.11
CA GLU A 11 5.05 8.75 -6.79
C GLU A 11 6.46 8.19 -6.94
N PHE A 12 6.69 6.97 -6.46
CA PHE A 12 7.99 6.33 -6.56
C PHE A 12 8.43 6.15 -8.01
N GLU A 13 7.51 5.69 -8.87
CA GLU A 13 7.78 5.55 -10.30
C GLU A 13 8.14 6.90 -10.92
N ASP A 14 7.38 7.95 -10.62
CA ASP A 14 7.65 9.29 -11.11
C ASP A 14 9.04 9.78 -10.70
N GLU A 15 9.41 9.56 -9.44
CA GLU A 15 10.74 9.94 -8.94
C GLU A 15 11.85 9.18 -9.68
N LEU A 16 11.67 7.89 -9.95
CA LEU A 16 12.65 7.09 -10.67
C LEU A 16 12.77 7.51 -12.14
N VAL A 17 11.65 7.67 -12.83
CA VAL A 17 11.63 8.03 -14.24
C VAL A 17 12.26 9.40 -14.46
N ASN A 18 11.96 10.34 -13.59
CA ASN A 18 12.46 11.71 -13.71
C ASN A 18 13.79 11.94 -12.96
N ARG A 19 14.38 10.87 -12.41
CA ARG A 19 15.67 10.90 -11.72
C ARG A 19 15.74 11.99 -10.65
N LYS A 20 14.67 12.13 -9.88
CA LYS A 20 14.58 13.13 -8.81
C LYS A 20 14.48 12.47 -7.46
N SER A 21 14.92 13.20 -6.44
CA SER A 21 14.62 12.86 -5.05
C SER A 21 13.22 13.36 -4.73
N GLY A 22 12.53 12.62 -3.86
CA GLY A 22 11.19 13.02 -3.47
C GLY A 22 10.74 12.25 -2.23
N PRO A 23 9.47 12.45 -1.82
CA PRO A 23 8.95 11.88 -0.58
C PRO A 23 8.92 10.36 -0.58
N ALA A 24 8.68 9.71 -1.72
CA ALA A 24 8.66 8.24 -1.77
C ALA A 24 10.04 7.66 -1.51
N ARG A 25 11.06 8.16 -2.20
CA ARG A 25 12.44 7.70 -1.97
C ARG A 25 12.91 8.04 -0.57
N ALA A 26 12.48 9.16 -0.02
CA ALA A 26 12.82 9.54 1.36
C ALA A 26 12.27 8.53 2.37
N VAL A 27 11.03 8.07 2.18
CA VAL A 27 10.44 7.03 3.04
C VAL A 27 11.24 5.74 2.97
N LEU A 28 11.56 5.27 1.77
CA LEU A 28 12.32 4.03 1.61
C LEU A 28 13.71 4.13 2.24
N THR A 29 14.36 5.26 2.10
CA THR A 29 15.68 5.50 2.70
C THR A 29 15.59 5.50 4.23
N ALA A 30 14.61 6.19 4.78
CA ALA A 30 14.43 6.29 6.23
C ALA A 30 14.09 4.93 6.86
N HIS A 31 13.43 4.04 6.10
CA HIS A 31 12.97 2.73 6.58
C HIS A 31 13.69 1.58 5.89
N ARG A 32 14.92 1.80 5.42
CA ARG A 32 15.66 0.82 4.60
C ARG A 32 15.91 -0.52 5.27
N ARG A 33 15.77 -0.60 6.60
CA ARG A 33 15.94 -1.84 7.35
C ARG A 33 14.66 -2.67 7.46
N GLN A 34 13.54 -2.11 7.03
CA GLN A 34 12.26 -2.81 7.04
C GLN A 34 11.98 -3.39 5.66
N ALA A 35 11.31 -4.53 5.63
CA ALA A 35 10.78 -5.08 4.40
C ALA A 35 9.67 -4.17 3.88
N ALA A 36 9.62 -3.98 2.57
CA ALA A 36 8.56 -3.25 1.90
C ALA A 36 7.70 -4.22 1.11
N ALA A 37 6.40 -4.10 1.27
CA ALA A 37 5.42 -4.98 0.64
C ALA A 37 4.29 -4.17 0.02
N ILE A 38 3.59 -4.80 -0.91
CA ILE A 38 2.33 -4.28 -1.46
C ILE A 38 1.28 -5.38 -1.36
N SER A 39 0.02 -4.99 -1.28
CA SER A 39 -1.07 -5.97 -1.35
C SER A 39 -1.32 -6.38 -2.79
N ILE A 40 -1.94 -7.53 -2.99
CA ILE A 40 -2.38 -7.96 -4.32
C ILE A 40 -3.39 -6.96 -4.93
N ILE A 41 -4.14 -6.25 -4.09
CA ILE A 41 -5.05 -5.19 -4.53
C ILE A 41 -4.24 -4.03 -5.15
N THR A 42 -3.21 -3.59 -4.47
CA THR A 42 -2.32 -2.52 -4.97
C THR A 42 -1.65 -2.94 -6.27
N LEU A 43 -1.21 -4.20 -6.36
CA LEU A 43 -0.63 -4.71 -7.60
C LEU A 43 -1.63 -4.59 -8.76
N GLY A 44 -2.88 -5.00 -8.54
CA GLY A 44 -3.92 -4.91 -9.56
C GLY A 44 -4.18 -3.46 -10.01
N GLU A 45 -4.29 -2.54 -9.06
CA GLU A 45 -4.49 -1.13 -9.38
C GLU A 45 -3.32 -0.54 -10.15
N PHE A 46 -2.10 -0.80 -9.67
CA PHE A 46 -0.89 -0.25 -10.28
C PHE A 46 -0.63 -0.83 -11.67
N ALA A 47 -0.96 -2.10 -11.87
CA ALA A 47 -0.80 -2.79 -13.15
C ALA A 47 -1.62 -2.15 -14.28
N GLU A 48 -2.71 -1.45 -13.96
CA GLU A 48 -3.52 -0.78 -14.97
C GLU A 48 -2.73 0.27 -15.77
N GLY A 49 -1.65 0.81 -15.20
CA GLY A 49 -0.76 1.75 -15.89
C GLY A 49 0.31 1.11 -16.78
N PHE A 50 0.33 -0.23 -16.87
CA PHE A 50 1.37 -0.95 -17.62
C PHE A 50 0.75 -1.73 -18.78
N THR A 51 1.44 -1.72 -19.92
CA THR A 51 1.09 -2.56 -21.07
C THR A 51 2.03 -3.75 -21.21
N ASP A 52 3.22 -3.67 -20.62
CA ASP A 52 4.22 -4.74 -20.66
C ASP A 52 4.34 -5.40 -19.29
N PRO A 53 3.94 -6.69 -19.16
CA PRO A 53 4.05 -7.40 -17.89
C PRO A 53 5.48 -7.49 -17.35
N LYS A 54 6.48 -7.56 -18.22
CA LYS A 54 7.88 -7.61 -17.80
C LYS A 54 8.30 -6.34 -17.10
N ALA A 55 7.91 -5.18 -17.62
CA ALA A 55 8.23 -3.89 -17.02
C ALA A 55 7.62 -3.78 -15.62
N LEU A 56 6.40 -4.26 -15.45
CA LEU A 56 5.73 -4.29 -14.14
C LEU A 56 6.49 -5.17 -13.15
N VAL A 57 6.85 -6.39 -13.55
CA VAL A 57 7.59 -7.32 -12.69
C VAL A 57 8.93 -6.73 -12.29
N GLU A 58 9.66 -6.13 -13.21
CA GLU A 58 10.94 -5.50 -12.92
C GLU A 58 10.80 -4.34 -11.92
N PHE A 59 9.79 -3.50 -12.13
CA PHE A 59 9.54 -2.37 -11.22
C PHE A 59 9.21 -2.85 -9.81
N LEU A 60 8.40 -3.90 -9.69
CA LEU A 60 7.93 -4.41 -8.40
C LEU A 60 8.91 -5.39 -7.74
N ALA A 61 10.02 -5.73 -8.39
CA ALA A 61 10.98 -6.72 -7.88
C ALA A 61 11.46 -6.45 -6.44
N PRO A 62 11.69 -5.20 -6.00
CA PRO A 62 12.12 -4.93 -4.63
C PRO A 62 11.05 -5.17 -3.57
N PHE A 63 9.79 -5.32 -3.96
CA PHE A 63 8.66 -5.37 -3.02
C PHE A 63 8.08 -6.78 -2.93
N ARG A 64 7.72 -7.17 -1.72
CA ARG A 64 6.97 -8.40 -1.51
C ARG A 64 5.51 -8.15 -1.90
N VAL A 65 4.86 -9.15 -2.48
CA VAL A 65 3.42 -9.09 -2.75
C VAL A 65 2.70 -9.95 -1.73
N VAL A 66 1.80 -9.37 -0.96
CA VAL A 66 1.02 -10.11 0.02
C VAL A 66 -0.37 -10.41 -0.52
N GLN A 67 -0.76 -11.67 -0.38
CA GLN A 67 -2.03 -12.18 -0.88
C GLN A 67 -3.14 -11.87 0.12
N LEU A 68 -4.38 -11.87 -0.38
CA LEU A 68 -5.55 -11.83 0.47
C LEU A 68 -5.79 -13.21 1.07
N SER A 69 -6.38 -13.21 2.26
CA SER A 69 -6.72 -14.43 2.96
C SER A 69 -8.15 -14.33 3.52
N ARG A 70 -8.68 -15.46 3.97
CA ARG A 70 -9.97 -15.49 4.64
C ARG A 70 -9.98 -14.59 5.87
N ALA A 71 -8.90 -14.60 6.64
CA ALA A 71 -8.75 -13.74 7.82
C ALA A 71 -8.79 -12.26 7.46
N ILE A 72 -8.09 -11.87 6.39
CA ILE A 72 -8.11 -10.48 5.91
C ILE A 72 -9.51 -10.10 5.42
N ALA A 73 -10.22 -10.99 4.73
CA ALA A 73 -11.58 -10.73 4.27
C ALA A 73 -12.52 -10.47 5.46
N TRP A 74 -12.43 -11.28 6.51
CA TRP A 74 -13.21 -11.08 7.72
C TRP A 74 -12.89 -9.74 8.38
N ARG A 75 -11.60 -9.41 8.49
CA ARG A 75 -11.17 -8.14 9.07
C ARG A 75 -11.65 -6.95 8.25
N THR A 76 -11.66 -7.06 6.93
CA THR A 76 -12.18 -6.02 6.03
C THR A 76 -13.66 -5.75 6.32
N ALA A 77 -14.45 -6.81 6.44
CA ALA A 77 -15.86 -6.69 6.76
C ALA A 77 -16.08 -6.06 8.14
N ALA A 78 -15.34 -6.51 9.15
CA ALA A 78 -15.43 -5.99 10.51
C ALA A 78 -15.02 -4.51 10.56
N LEU A 79 -13.96 -4.13 9.85
CA LEU A 79 -13.52 -2.74 9.76
C LEU A 79 -14.61 -1.84 9.17
N GLN A 80 -15.17 -2.23 8.03
CA GLN A 80 -16.23 -1.45 7.39
C GLN A 80 -17.46 -1.31 8.30
N GLY A 81 -17.81 -2.38 8.99
CA GLY A 81 -18.95 -2.36 9.92
C GLY A 81 -18.71 -1.49 11.16
N SER A 82 -17.47 -1.24 11.53
CA SER A 82 -17.12 -0.44 12.71
C SER A 82 -17.04 1.07 12.43
N LEU A 83 -16.92 1.46 11.17
CA LEU A 83 -16.76 2.86 10.79
C LEU A 83 -18.12 3.52 10.56
N SER A 84 -18.28 4.74 11.07
CA SER A 84 -19.50 5.53 10.83
C SER A 84 -19.64 5.90 9.34
N ARG A 85 -18.50 6.05 8.64
CA ARG A 85 -18.45 6.27 7.21
C ARG A 85 -17.51 5.25 6.60
N ARG A 86 -18.01 4.45 5.67
CA ARG A 86 -17.24 3.38 5.04
C ARG A 86 -16.04 3.94 4.28
N LEU A 87 -14.99 3.15 4.22
CA LEU A 87 -13.87 3.37 3.29
C LEU A 87 -14.28 2.91 1.88
N GLY A 88 -13.59 3.42 0.86
CA GLY A 88 -13.63 2.80 -0.45
C GLY A 88 -13.22 1.33 -0.33
N GLU A 89 -13.77 0.48 -1.19
CA GLU A 89 -13.57 -0.98 -1.05
C GLU A 89 -12.09 -1.37 -1.07
N ASN A 90 -11.34 -0.88 -2.03
CA ASN A 90 -9.91 -1.22 -2.13
C ASN A 90 -9.13 -0.69 -0.92
N ASP A 91 -9.45 0.51 -0.45
CA ASP A 91 -8.81 1.08 0.74
C ASP A 91 -9.09 0.23 1.98
N ALA A 92 -10.32 -0.28 2.10
CA ALA A 92 -10.67 -1.16 3.22
C ALA A 92 -9.84 -2.46 3.20
N TRP A 93 -9.68 -3.07 2.03
CA TRP A 93 -8.85 -4.26 1.89
C TRP A 93 -7.39 -3.98 2.21
N ILE A 94 -6.86 -2.85 1.77
CA ILE A 94 -5.48 -2.44 2.02
C ILE A 94 -5.27 -2.18 3.52
N ALA A 95 -6.17 -1.45 4.15
CA ALA A 95 -6.08 -1.17 5.59
C ALA A 95 -6.16 -2.46 6.42
N ALA A 96 -7.08 -3.36 6.07
CA ALA A 96 -7.22 -4.64 6.75
C ALA A 96 -5.96 -5.51 6.58
N THR A 97 -5.34 -5.45 5.42
CA THR A 97 -4.07 -6.15 5.17
C THR A 97 -2.97 -5.60 6.08
N ALA A 98 -2.83 -4.28 6.16
CA ALA A 98 -1.85 -3.66 7.04
C ALA A 98 -2.07 -4.05 8.51
N LEU A 99 -3.31 -4.00 8.98
CA LEU A 99 -3.66 -4.41 10.34
C LEU A 99 -3.31 -5.87 10.60
N SER A 100 -3.59 -6.76 9.64
CA SER A 100 -3.35 -8.19 9.79
C SER A 100 -1.86 -8.54 9.88
N TYR A 101 -1.02 -7.78 9.20
CA TYR A 101 0.43 -7.98 9.23
C TYR A 101 1.14 -7.13 10.27
N GLY A 102 0.43 -6.28 11.01
CA GLY A 102 1.08 -5.32 11.90
C GLY A 102 2.01 -4.39 11.16
N ALA A 103 1.69 -4.07 9.91
CA ALA A 103 2.53 -3.24 9.04
C ALA A 103 2.17 -1.77 9.16
N THR A 104 3.14 -0.92 8.84
CA THR A 104 2.90 0.51 8.66
C THR A 104 2.38 0.75 7.26
N LEU A 105 1.18 1.27 7.12
CA LEU A 105 0.62 1.63 5.82
C LEU A 105 1.17 2.99 5.37
N VAL A 106 1.77 3.02 4.19
CA VAL A 106 2.32 4.25 3.61
C VAL A 106 1.44 4.69 2.46
N ALA A 107 0.77 5.82 2.62
CA ALA A 107 -0.24 6.29 1.67
C ALA A 107 -0.45 7.81 1.80
N ARG A 108 -1.27 8.35 0.89
CA ARG A 108 -1.66 9.77 0.92
C ARG A 108 -3.12 10.00 1.29
N GLU A 109 -3.92 8.94 1.34
CA GLU A 109 -5.36 9.04 1.57
C GLU A 109 -5.67 9.38 3.03
N LYS A 110 -6.27 10.53 3.27
CA LYS A 110 -6.68 10.95 4.62
C LYS A 110 -7.68 9.99 5.26
N ALA A 111 -8.45 9.27 4.44
CA ALA A 111 -9.44 8.32 4.93
C ALA A 111 -8.81 7.27 5.86
N PHE A 112 -7.54 6.92 5.67
CA PHE A 112 -6.86 5.96 6.52
C PHE A 112 -6.65 6.46 7.96
N GLU A 113 -6.67 7.77 8.19
CA GLU A 113 -6.58 8.33 9.53
C GLU A 113 -7.76 7.93 10.43
N ARG A 114 -8.88 7.54 9.83
CA ARG A 114 -10.07 7.09 10.55
C ARG A 114 -10.01 5.64 11.02
N VAL A 115 -9.01 4.89 10.57
CA VAL A 115 -8.91 3.46 10.87
C VAL A 115 -8.28 3.27 12.24
N PRO A 116 -9.02 2.72 13.23
CA PRO A 116 -8.48 2.49 14.56
C PRO A 116 -7.27 1.54 14.53
N ARG A 117 -6.26 1.85 15.31
CA ARG A 117 -5.06 1.01 15.50
C ARG A 117 -4.20 0.82 14.24
N LEU A 118 -4.51 1.49 13.15
CA LEU A 118 -3.67 1.44 11.97
C LEU A 118 -2.44 2.31 12.19
N ASP A 119 -1.27 1.70 12.00
CA ASP A 119 -0.02 2.43 11.94
C ASP A 119 0.06 3.03 10.54
N TYR A 120 -0.15 4.34 10.44
CA TYR A 120 -0.31 5.03 9.16
C TYR A 120 0.76 6.11 9.02
N LEU A 121 1.52 6.04 7.93
CA LEU A 121 2.52 7.02 7.56
C LEU A 121 2.09 7.72 6.28
N ALA A 122 1.70 8.97 6.41
CA ALA A 122 1.43 9.84 5.26
C ALA A 122 2.76 10.32 4.67
N PHE A 123 2.78 10.50 3.37
CA PHE A 123 4.02 10.96 2.73
C PHE A 123 3.82 12.06 1.70
#